data_e44eb932114a65877def5cb00c1f97e2
#
_entry.id   e44eb932114a65877def5cb00c1f97e2
#
_cell.length_a   1.000
_cell.length_b   1.000
_cell.length_c   1.000
_cell.angle_alpha   90.00
_cell.angle_beta   90.00
_cell.angle_gamma   90.00
#
_symmetry.space_group_name_H-M   'P 1'
#
loop_
_entity.id
_entity.type
_entity.pdbx_description
1 polymer ?
#
loop_
_entity_poly.entity_id
_entity_poly.type
_entity_poly.pdbx_seq_one_letter_code
_entity_poly.pdbx_strand_id
1 'polypeptide(L)'
;MMRKLMQQRTKLAVAALAAIAIAGCATLGRAGFKEPVVTFKDLRVRGLGLTGGSIDAYLNVYNPNGYRLDATRLTYNVKVGDNPLGTGALDSRFTVQNNDSTTVRIPIDFTYAGIGAAGRQMMQSGSVPYTVTGDVTVGTPIGNFTVPYTGSGRFSAFGGAQNTPR
;
A
#
# COMPACT_ATOMS: atom_id res chain seq x y z
N MET A 1 8.55 -42.63 40.72
CA MET A 1 8.74 -41.16 40.56
C MET A 1 9.34 -40.79 39.22
N MET A 2 10.33 -41.51 38.69
CA MET A 2 11.02 -41.23 37.39
C MET A 2 10.12 -41.25 36.14
N ARG A 3 9.11 -42.14 36.07
CA ARG A 3 8.21 -42.26 34.90
C ARG A 3 7.36 -40.99 34.64
N LYS A 4 6.91 -40.30 35.70
CA LYS A 4 6.12 -39.05 35.59
C LYS A 4 6.96 -37.88 35.06
N LEU A 5 8.21 -37.79 35.49
CA LEU A 5 9.16 -36.77 35.04
C LEU A 5 9.53 -36.95 33.56
N MET A 6 9.66 -38.18 33.11
CA MET A 6 9.95 -38.48 31.71
C MET A 6 8.77 -38.13 30.78
N GLN A 7 7.55 -38.43 31.20
CA GLN A 7 6.34 -38.06 30.46
C GLN A 7 6.08 -36.55 30.40
N GLN A 8 6.43 -35.81 31.46
CA GLN A 8 6.33 -34.34 31.45
C GLN A 8 7.36 -33.69 30.51
N ARG A 9 8.57 -34.19 30.46
CA ARG A 9 9.60 -33.72 29.53
C ARG A 9 9.26 -33.96 28.06
N THR A 10 8.65 -35.11 27.76
CA THR A 10 8.19 -35.39 26.39
C THR A 10 7.02 -34.52 25.96
N LYS A 11 6.07 -34.23 26.85
CA LYS A 11 4.96 -33.31 26.56
C LYS A 11 5.42 -31.86 26.35
N LEU A 12 6.42 -31.39 27.14
CA LEU A 12 6.99 -30.08 26.98
C LEU A 12 7.80 -29.95 25.68
N ALA A 13 8.54 -30.99 25.29
CA ALA A 13 9.27 -31.02 24.05
C ALA A 13 8.36 -31.00 22.81
N VAL A 14 7.26 -31.80 22.85
CA VAL A 14 6.25 -31.80 21.77
C VAL A 14 5.52 -30.45 21.66
N ALA A 15 5.17 -29.82 22.79
CA ALA A 15 4.54 -28.50 22.80
C ALA A 15 5.48 -27.40 22.26
N ALA A 16 6.78 -27.47 22.59
CA ALA A 16 7.77 -26.54 22.06
C ALA A 16 8.00 -26.71 20.56
N LEU A 17 8.05 -27.95 20.04
CA LEU A 17 8.14 -28.21 18.60
C LEU A 17 6.89 -27.71 17.85
N ALA A 18 5.70 -27.89 18.41
CA ALA A 18 4.46 -27.40 17.80
C ALA A 18 4.41 -25.88 17.76
N ALA A 19 4.89 -25.18 18.81
CA ALA A 19 4.97 -23.72 18.85
C ALA A 19 5.95 -23.15 17.80
N ILE A 20 7.07 -23.82 17.57
CA ILE A 20 8.05 -23.43 16.54
C ILE A 20 7.49 -23.65 15.13
N ALA A 21 6.71 -24.69 14.90
CA ALA A 21 6.08 -24.95 13.60
C ALA A 21 5.01 -23.89 13.25
N ILE A 22 4.25 -23.38 14.24
CA ILE A 22 3.22 -22.35 14.03
C ILE A 22 3.87 -20.98 13.76
N ALA A 23 4.97 -20.64 14.44
CA ALA A 23 5.71 -19.41 14.19
C ALA A 23 6.40 -19.39 12.81
N GLY A 24 6.85 -20.56 12.32
CA GLY A 24 7.49 -20.70 11.01
C GLY A 24 6.55 -20.46 9.83
N CYS A 25 5.28 -20.86 9.93
CA CYS A 25 4.33 -20.65 8.83
C CYS A 25 3.94 -19.20 8.60
N ALA A 26 3.92 -18.36 9.64
CA ALA A 26 3.59 -16.95 9.52
C ALA A 26 4.72 -16.11 8.86
N THR A 27 5.96 -16.57 8.98
CA THR A 27 7.14 -15.90 8.38
C THR A 27 7.41 -16.38 6.96
N LEU A 28 7.12 -17.63 6.63
CA LEU A 28 7.32 -18.19 5.28
C LEU A 28 6.38 -17.56 4.24
N GLY A 29 5.14 -17.17 4.61
CA GLY A 29 4.20 -16.51 3.71
C GLY A 29 4.62 -15.08 3.33
N ARG A 30 5.42 -14.40 4.16
CA ARG A 30 5.97 -13.05 3.89
C ARG A 30 7.31 -13.08 3.15
N ALA A 31 8.10 -14.14 3.28
CA ALA A 31 9.43 -14.25 2.69
C ALA A 31 9.42 -14.33 1.15
N GLY A 32 8.28 -14.67 0.54
CA GLY A 32 8.13 -14.74 -0.92
C GLY A 32 7.36 -13.57 -1.55
N PHE A 33 6.80 -12.67 -0.76
CA PHE A 33 6.05 -11.51 -1.28
C PHE A 33 7.01 -10.40 -1.67
N LYS A 34 6.96 -10.01 -2.95
CA LYS A 34 7.64 -8.83 -3.47
C LYS A 34 6.61 -7.70 -3.60
N GLU A 35 6.97 -6.55 -3.09
CA GLU A 35 6.10 -5.37 -3.13
C GLU A 35 5.83 -4.97 -4.59
N PRO A 36 4.54 -4.71 -4.95
CA PRO A 36 4.19 -4.23 -6.28
C PRO A 36 4.83 -2.87 -6.59
N VAL A 37 5.27 -2.71 -7.83
CA VAL A 37 5.81 -1.43 -8.29
C VAL A 37 4.68 -0.56 -8.83
N VAL A 38 4.50 0.61 -8.22
CA VAL A 38 3.43 1.55 -8.61
C VAL A 38 4.04 2.75 -9.31
N THR A 39 3.55 3.05 -10.52
CA THR A 39 3.95 4.23 -11.29
C THR A 39 2.74 5.08 -11.64
N PHE A 40 2.91 6.40 -11.59
CA PHE A 40 1.87 7.35 -11.99
C PHE A 40 1.68 7.32 -13.52
N LYS A 41 0.42 7.37 -13.98
CA LYS A 41 0.08 7.35 -15.40
C LYS A 41 -0.67 8.61 -15.85
N ASP A 42 -1.76 8.99 -15.15
CA ASP A 42 -2.64 10.09 -15.55
C ASP A 42 -3.43 10.63 -14.34
N LEU A 43 -3.99 11.83 -14.48
CA LEU A 43 -4.83 12.47 -13.47
C LEU A 43 -5.99 13.18 -14.16
N ARG A 44 -7.23 12.93 -13.69
CA ARG A 44 -8.43 13.54 -14.25
C ARG A 44 -9.28 14.17 -13.16
N VAL A 45 -9.71 15.39 -13.37
CA VAL A 45 -10.67 16.06 -12.49
C VAL A 45 -12.06 15.45 -12.73
N ARG A 46 -12.69 14.96 -11.65
CA ARG A 46 -14.06 14.42 -11.67
C ARG A 46 -15.11 15.48 -11.40
N GLY A 47 -14.82 16.36 -10.45
CA GLY A 47 -15.75 17.39 -10.05
C GLY A 47 -15.11 18.39 -9.09
N LEU A 48 -15.74 19.57 -9.07
CA LEU A 48 -15.36 20.66 -8.18
C LEU A 48 -16.60 21.06 -7.37
N GLY A 49 -16.43 21.19 -6.06
CA GLY A 49 -17.43 21.67 -5.11
C GLY A 49 -17.05 23.01 -4.49
N LEU A 50 -17.71 23.41 -3.42
CA LEU A 50 -17.48 24.70 -2.77
C LEU A 50 -16.19 24.73 -1.91
N THR A 51 -15.80 23.61 -1.30
CA THR A 51 -14.67 23.54 -0.37
C THR A 51 -13.51 22.67 -0.88
N GLY A 52 -13.71 21.98 -1.99
CA GLY A 52 -12.76 21.07 -2.59
C GLY A 52 -13.32 20.40 -3.84
N GLY A 53 -12.80 19.25 -4.18
CA GLY A 53 -13.24 18.49 -5.34
C GLY A 53 -12.77 17.05 -5.28
N SER A 54 -12.94 16.34 -6.39
CA SER A 54 -12.47 14.98 -6.56
C SER A 54 -11.68 14.83 -7.87
N ILE A 55 -10.62 14.06 -7.80
CA ILE A 55 -9.79 13.67 -8.92
C ILE A 55 -9.68 12.16 -8.99
N ASP A 56 -9.50 11.63 -10.18
CA ASP A 56 -9.11 10.25 -10.41
C ASP A 56 -7.63 10.20 -10.78
N ALA A 57 -6.82 9.56 -9.95
CA ALA A 57 -5.45 9.23 -10.28
C ALA A 57 -5.42 7.84 -10.94
N TYR A 58 -4.75 7.74 -12.07
CA TYR A 58 -4.53 6.47 -12.76
C TYR A 58 -3.10 6.03 -12.49
N LEU A 59 -2.98 4.87 -11.87
CA LEU A 59 -1.70 4.27 -11.50
C LEU A 59 -1.50 2.99 -12.27
N ASN A 60 -0.30 2.75 -12.75
CA ASN A 60 0.10 1.46 -13.30
C ASN A 60 0.75 0.66 -12.18
N VAL A 61 0.16 -0.49 -11.84
CA VAL A 61 0.61 -1.38 -10.77
C VAL A 61 1.20 -2.62 -11.41
N TYR A 62 2.51 -2.84 -11.27
CA TYR A 62 3.21 -4.05 -11.72
C TYR A 62 3.37 -5.03 -10.57
N ASN A 63 3.02 -6.27 -10.81
CA ASN A 63 3.16 -7.37 -9.84
C ASN A 63 4.43 -8.19 -10.16
N PRO A 64 5.51 -8.07 -9.38
CA PRO A 64 6.75 -8.84 -9.60
C PRO A 64 6.68 -10.26 -9.02
N ASN A 65 5.52 -10.69 -8.52
CA ASN A 65 5.35 -12.02 -7.94
C ASN A 65 4.97 -13.04 -9.01
N GLY A 66 5.40 -14.28 -8.82
CA GLY A 66 5.03 -15.41 -9.69
C GLY A 66 3.59 -15.89 -9.50
N TYR A 67 2.74 -15.14 -8.82
CA TYR A 67 1.33 -15.43 -8.59
C TYR A 67 0.49 -14.15 -8.68
N ARG A 68 -0.80 -14.34 -8.97
CA ARG A 68 -1.80 -13.28 -9.07
C ARG A 68 -2.02 -12.61 -7.71
N LEU A 69 -2.15 -11.29 -7.72
CA LEU A 69 -2.55 -10.49 -6.57
C LEU A 69 -3.98 -9.98 -6.78
N ASP A 70 -4.85 -10.26 -5.83
CA ASP A 70 -6.24 -9.77 -5.81
C ASP A 70 -6.36 -8.73 -4.69
N ALA A 71 -6.29 -7.45 -5.03
CA ALA A 71 -6.55 -6.38 -4.08
C ALA A 71 -8.06 -6.25 -3.89
N THR A 72 -8.52 -6.34 -2.64
CA THR A 72 -9.94 -6.27 -2.29
C THR A 72 -10.33 -4.95 -1.67
N ARG A 73 -9.37 -4.24 -1.09
CA ARG A 73 -9.55 -2.92 -0.49
C ARG A 73 -8.22 -2.17 -0.48
N LEU A 74 -8.29 -0.87 -0.74
CA LEU A 74 -7.17 0.06 -0.62
C LEU A 74 -7.67 1.31 0.09
N THR A 75 -7.02 1.72 1.16
CA THR A 75 -7.21 3.04 1.78
C THR A 75 -5.98 3.89 1.53
N TYR A 76 -6.14 5.20 1.44
CA TYR A 76 -5.02 6.11 1.23
C TYR A 76 -5.27 7.47 1.86
N ASN A 77 -4.18 8.07 2.31
CA ASN A 77 -4.09 9.43 2.78
C ASN A 77 -2.90 10.09 2.08
N VAL A 78 -3.15 11.18 1.39
CA VAL A 78 -2.13 11.92 0.64
C VAL A 78 -1.84 13.22 1.36
N LYS A 79 -0.57 13.45 1.68
CA LYS A 79 -0.05 14.70 2.25
C LYS A 79 0.93 15.34 1.29
N VAL A 80 0.97 16.67 1.34
CA VAL A 80 1.96 17.50 0.64
C VAL A 80 2.71 18.29 1.69
N GLY A 81 3.99 17.96 1.89
CA GLY A 81 4.68 18.35 3.11
C GLY A 81 3.90 17.86 4.33
N ASP A 82 3.58 18.76 5.27
CA ASP A 82 2.78 18.45 6.46
C ASP A 82 1.26 18.65 6.24
N ASN A 83 0.85 19.17 5.09
CA ASN A 83 -0.54 19.51 4.82
C ASN A 83 -1.30 18.31 4.22
N PRO A 84 -2.47 17.95 4.76
CA PRO A 84 -3.33 16.94 4.16
C PRO A 84 -3.85 17.47 2.80
N LEU A 85 -3.59 16.73 1.73
CA LEU A 85 -4.12 17.01 0.40
C LEU A 85 -5.48 16.37 0.21
N GLY A 86 -5.57 15.07 0.51
CA GLY A 86 -6.80 14.31 0.33
C GLY A 86 -6.70 12.90 0.88
N THR A 87 -7.86 12.28 1.01
CA THR A 87 -8.02 10.90 1.47
C THR A 87 -8.98 10.16 0.56
N GLY A 88 -8.97 8.85 0.62
CA GLY A 88 -9.97 8.04 -0.06
C GLY A 88 -9.84 6.56 0.24
N ALA A 89 -10.78 5.82 -0.31
CA ALA A 89 -10.78 4.37 -0.28
C ALA A 89 -11.24 3.82 -1.64
N LEU A 90 -10.65 2.72 -2.04
CA LEU A 90 -11.09 1.93 -3.16
C LEU A 90 -11.55 0.57 -2.61
N ASP A 91 -12.86 0.37 -2.58
CA ASP A 91 -13.48 -0.88 -2.16
C ASP A 91 -13.77 -1.81 -3.36
N SER A 92 -13.31 -1.44 -4.55
CA SER A 92 -13.40 -2.26 -5.76
C SER A 92 -12.25 -3.23 -5.83
N ARG A 93 -12.57 -4.49 -6.12
CA ARG A 93 -11.55 -5.49 -6.40
C ARG A 93 -10.84 -5.18 -7.70
N PHE A 94 -9.52 -5.28 -7.68
CA PHE A 94 -8.72 -5.30 -8.89
C PHE A 94 -7.68 -6.42 -8.81
N THR A 95 -7.39 -6.99 -9.95
CA THR A 95 -6.45 -8.11 -10.07
C THR A 95 -5.24 -7.66 -10.86
N VAL A 96 -4.06 -8.00 -10.37
CA VAL A 96 -2.82 -7.88 -11.11
C VAL A 96 -2.26 -9.28 -11.34
N GLN A 97 -2.20 -9.69 -12.60
CA GLN A 97 -1.68 -11.01 -12.96
C GLN A 97 -0.20 -11.14 -12.59
N ASN A 98 0.29 -12.36 -12.51
CA ASN A 98 1.70 -12.65 -12.24
C ASN A 98 2.61 -12.04 -13.31
N ASN A 99 3.64 -11.34 -12.88
CA ASN A 99 4.61 -10.65 -13.74
C ASN A 99 3.97 -9.72 -14.80
N ASP A 100 2.83 -9.11 -14.45
CA ASP A 100 2.06 -8.24 -15.35
C ASP A 100 1.68 -6.93 -14.67
N SER A 101 1.12 -6.00 -15.43
CA SER A 101 0.72 -4.66 -14.99
C SER A 101 -0.75 -4.40 -15.23
N THR A 102 -1.39 -3.75 -14.28
CA THR A 102 -2.79 -3.31 -14.40
C THR A 102 -2.89 -1.81 -14.11
N THR A 103 -3.70 -1.10 -14.88
CA THR A 103 -4.02 0.31 -14.57
C THR A 103 -5.16 0.35 -13.55
N VAL A 104 -4.89 0.96 -12.40
CA VAL A 104 -5.84 1.13 -11.30
C VAL A 104 -6.24 2.59 -11.21
N ARG A 105 -7.54 2.87 -11.12
CA ARG A 105 -8.10 4.19 -10.90
C ARG A 105 -8.32 4.40 -9.41
N ILE A 106 -7.70 5.43 -8.86
CA ILE A 106 -7.78 5.82 -7.45
C ILE A 106 -8.55 7.14 -7.34
N PRO A 107 -9.79 7.16 -6.82
CA PRO A 107 -10.52 8.39 -6.58
C PRO A 107 -9.94 9.11 -5.35
N ILE A 108 -9.59 10.38 -5.45
CA ILE A 108 -9.03 11.20 -4.37
C ILE A 108 -9.92 12.42 -4.17
N ASP A 109 -10.50 12.54 -2.99
CA ASP A 109 -11.19 13.75 -2.57
C ASP A 109 -10.18 14.72 -1.94
N PHE A 110 -10.14 15.94 -2.44
CA PHE A 110 -9.21 16.97 -2.01
C PHE A 110 -9.90 18.23 -1.50
N THR A 111 -9.20 18.99 -0.67
CA THR A 111 -9.63 20.32 -0.24
C THR A 111 -8.87 21.42 -0.98
N TYR A 112 -9.50 22.58 -1.19
CA TYR A 112 -8.81 23.73 -1.78
C TYR A 112 -7.66 24.23 -0.89
N ALA A 113 -7.77 24.08 0.42
CA ALA A 113 -6.68 24.40 1.34
C ALA A 113 -5.44 23.51 1.09
N GLY A 114 -5.64 22.20 0.89
CA GLY A 114 -4.57 21.26 0.55
C GLY A 114 -3.91 21.57 -0.80
N ILE A 115 -4.73 21.82 -1.83
CA ILE A 115 -4.22 22.21 -3.16
C ILE A 115 -3.50 23.57 -3.11
N GLY A 116 -4.02 24.54 -2.35
CA GLY A 116 -3.37 25.83 -2.17
C GLY A 116 -2.01 25.71 -1.47
N ALA A 117 -1.87 24.82 -0.51
CA ALA A 117 -0.58 24.52 0.13
C ALA A 117 0.40 23.91 -0.87
N ALA A 118 -0.04 22.93 -1.67
CA ALA A 118 0.75 22.33 -2.74
C ALA A 118 1.19 23.34 -3.78
N GLY A 119 0.29 24.24 -4.20
CA GLY A 119 0.57 25.31 -5.16
C GLY A 119 1.62 26.29 -4.64
N ARG A 120 1.50 26.76 -3.40
CA ARG A 120 2.52 27.63 -2.77
C ARG A 120 3.89 26.95 -2.71
N GLN A 121 3.93 25.69 -2.33
CA GLN A 121 5.18 24.91 -2.30
C GLN A 121 5.81 24.78 -3.70
N MET A 122 5.00 24.52 -4.73
CA MET A 122 5.45 24.45 -6.11
C MET A 122 6.05 25.77 -6.57
N MET A 123 5.44 26.91 -6.25
CA MET A 123 5.92 28.24 -6.61
C MET A 123 7.23 28.60 -5.88
N GLN A 124 7.40 28.12 -4.64
CA GLN A 124 8.59 28.43 -3.84
C GLN A 124 9.81 27.56 -4.18
N SER A 125 9.60 26.29 -4.48
CA SER A 125 10.69 25.32 -4.62
C SER A 125 10.74 24.58 -5.96
N GLY A 126 9.79 24.85 -6.87
CA GLY A 126 9.69 24.18 -8.17
C GLY A 126 9.30 22.70 -8.06
N SER A 127 9.11 22.19 -6.85
CA SER A 127 8.73 20.80 -6.61
C SER A 127 7.88 20.67 -5.34
N VAL A 128 7.05 19.64 -5.31
CA VAL A 128 6.13 19.35 -4.21
C VAL A 128 6.43 17.96 -3.68
N PRO A 129 7.00 17.84 -2.46
CA PRO A 129 7.14 16.55 -1.82
C PRO A 129 5.76 16.04 -1.40
N TYR A 130 5.49 14.77 -1.64
CA TYR A 130 4.26 14.12 -1.22
C TYR A 130 4.55 12.85 -0.44
N THR A 131 3.64 12.51 0.45
CA THR A 131 3.61 11.23 1.17
C THR A 131 2.22 10.62 1.03
N VAL A 132 2.18 9.34 0.70
CA VAL A 132 0.96 8.54 0.66
C VAL A 132 1.08 7.44 1.70
N THR A 133 0.11 7.35 2.60
CA THR A 133 0.03 6.29 3.60
C THR A 133 -1.32 5.60 3.48
N GLY A 134 -1.41 4.33 3.84
CA GLY A 134 -2.67 3.60 3.82
C GLY A 134 -2.48 2.12 4.05
N ASP A 135 -3.56 1.39 3.81
CA ASP A 135 -3.59 -0.07 3.94
C ASP A 135 -4.12 -0.69 2.65
N VAL A 136 -3.50 -1.76 2.22
CA VAL A 136 -3.97 -2.60 1.12
C VAL A 136 -4.31 -3.99 1.64
N THR A 137 -5.50 -4.46 1.34
CA THR A 137 -5.89 -5.87 1.60
C THR A 137 -5.74 -6.65 0.30
N VAL A 138 -4.86 -7.63 0.33
CA VAL A 138 -4.51 -8.47 -0.82
C VAL A 138 -4.93 -9.90 -0.54
N GLY A 139 -5.68 -10.49 -1.47
CA GLY A 139 -5.98 -11.91 -1.51
C GLY A 139 -4.86 -12.68 -2.20
N THR A 140 -4.41 -13.74 -1.56
CA THR A 140 -3.43 -14.70 -2.09
C THR A 140 -3.97 -16.12 -2.00
N PRO A 141 -3.34 -17.11 -2.63
CA PRO A 141 -3.76 -18.52 -2.51
C PRO A 141 -3.78 -19.06 -1.07
N ILE A 142 -3.08 -18.40 -0.14
CA ILE A 142 -2.98 -18.79 1.27
C ILE A 142 -3.82 -17.91 2.21
N GLY A 143 -4.60 -16.97 1.69
CA GLY A 143 -5.51 -16.11 2.47
C GLY A 143 -5.39 -14.62 2.15
N ASN A 144 -6.18 -13.81 2.86
CA ASN A 144 -6.17 -12.36 2.73
C ASN A 144 -5.23 -11.75 3.78
N PHE A 145 -4.41 -10.79 3.34
CA PHE A 145 -3.50 -10.04 4.20
C PHE A 145 -3.74 -8.55 4.04
N THR A 146 -3.82 -7.85 5.15
CA THR A 146 -3.81 -6.38 5.14
C THR A 146 -2.39 -5.91 5.45
N VAL A 147 -1.83 -5.14 4.54
CA VAL A 147 -0.46 -4.64 4.63
C VAL A 147 -0.52 -3.11 4.65
N PRO A 148 0.00 -2.45 5.69
CA PRO A 148 0.19 -1.02 5.67
C PRO A 148 1.29 -0.66 4.67
N TYR A 149 1.11 0.47 3.97
CA TYR A 149 2.11 0.97 3.05
C TYR A 149 2.38 2.45 3.27
N THR A 150 3.58 2.87 2.94
CA THR A 150 4.00 4.27 2.92
C THR A 150 4.83 4.49 1.67
N GLY A 151 4.39 5.41 0.84
CA GLY A 151 5.13 5.88 -0.32
C GLY A 151 5.44 7.36 -0.19
N SER A 152 6.60 7.79 -0.66
CA SER A 152 6.96 9.19 -0.75
C SER A 152 7.61 9.50 -2.08
N GLY A 153 7.49 10.75 -2.53
CA GLY A 153 8.09 11.18 -3.77
C GLY A 153 8.05 12.69 -3.89
N ARG A 154 8.48 13.17 -5.06
CA ARG A 154 8.39 14.58 -5.44
C ARG A 154 7.71 14.72 -6.77
N PHE A 155 6.79 15.64 -6.85
CA PHE A 155 6.21 16.09 -8.10
C PHE A 155 6.89 17.39 -8.51
N SER A 156 7.42 17.46 -9.73
CA SER A 156 8.03 18.68 -10.29
C SER A 156 7.30 19.10 -11.56
N ALA A 157 7.18 20.40 -11.76
CA ALA A 157 6.47 20.97 -12.92
C ALA A 157 7.10 20.57 -14.26
N PHE A 158 8.38 20.20 -14.27
CA PHE A 158 9.15 19.90 -15.48
C PHE A 158 9.57 18.44 -15.64
N GLY A 159 9.25 17.55 -14.68
CA GLY A 159 9.79 16.20 -14.68
C GLY A 159 8.82 15.07 -14.29
N GLY A 160 7.55 15.37 -14.03
CA GLY A 160 6.59 14.36 -13.54
C GLY A 160 6.90 13.86 -12.13
N ALA A 161 6.19 12.82 -11.70
CA ALA A 161 6.37 12.23 -10.38
C ALA A 161 7.59 11.29 -10.37
N GLN A 162 8.55 11.57 -9.50
CA GLN A 162 9.66 10.67 -9.21
C GLN A 162 9.37 9.94 -7.91
N ASN A 163 9.25 8.62 -7.98
CA ASN A 163 9.14 7.75 -6.81
C ASN A 163 10.54 7.40 -6.34
N THR A 164 10.83 7.62 -5.07
CA THR A 164 12.02 7.08 -4.42
C THR A 164 11.58 5.85 -3.66
N PRO A 165 11.89 4.62 -4.12
CA PRO A 165 11.67 3.42 -3.32
C PRO A 165 12.60 3.46 -2.10
N ARG A 166 12.09 3.12 -0.93
CA ARG A 166 12.87 2.80 0.26
C ARG A 166 12.95 1.31 0.44
#